data_8f2215262315c6aec27162d1a1922c52
#
_entry.id   8f2215262315c6aec27162d1a1922c52
#
_cell.length_a   1.000
_cell.length_b   1.000
_cell.length_c   1.000
_cell.angle_alpha   90.00
_cell.angle_beta   90.00
_cell.angle_gamma   90.00
#
_symmetry.space_group_name_H-M   'P 1'
#
loop_
_entity.id
_entity.type
_entity.pdbx_description
1 polymer ?
#
loop_
_entity_poly.entity_id
_entity_poly.type
_entity_poly.pdbx_seq_one_letter_code
_entity_poly.pdbx_strand_id
1 'polypeptide(L)'
;MLSVLKQELSIHKKNILFTSIIIVAIYTISLICLCLNNVTTSENMADFTAIWMAIGLIVGSIGAFFITLGKGSGSMIDLLYKDTGLLMKTIPVNSLKLISGKIIISLLEFIIYVALFSVYLCILTLYAKNNSSEFIKISLSDSMFEYFSLFCFVITLFILAQTVLNFAFTLSKSFIKNTKWSGIIVGVTIYFILSFIVEITSATFDIIHFNFPDDFVNFWILVILFTIISIVLYIITSILYDKKVNL
;
A
#
# COMPACT_ATOMS: atom_id res chain seq x y z
N MET A 1 -21.66 7.72 5.65
CA MET A 1 -20.39 7.00 5.46
C MET A 1 -20.60 5.55 5.03
N LEU A 2 -21.42 4.77 5.74
CA LEU A 2 -21.68 3.35 5.41
C LEU A 2 -22.25 3.12 3.98
N SER A 3 -23.13 3.99 3.50
CA SER A 3 -23.69 3.92 2.14
C SER A 3 -22.61 4.11 1.04
N VAL A 4 -21.70 5.06 1.25
CA VAL A 4 -20.57 5.31 0.33
C VAL A 4 -19.62 4.11 0.32
N LEU A 5 -19.27 3.59 1.51
CA LEU A 5 -18.43 2.39 1.63
C LEU A 5 -19.06 1.18 0.96
N LYS A 6 -20.37 0.96 1.15
CA LYS A 6 -21.08 -0.17 0.52
C LYS A 6 -21.09 -0.06 -1.00
N GLN A 7 -21.28 1.13 -1.54
CA GLN A 7 -21.27 1.38 -2.98
C GLN A 7 -19.87 1.15 -3.56
N GLU A 8 -18.84 1.77 -2.98
CA GLU A 8 -17.45 1.60 -3.42
C GLU A 8 -17.00 0.13 -3.30
N LEU A 9 -17.35 -0.56 -2.20
CA LEU A 9 -17.05 -1.96 -2.03
C LEU A 9 -17.71 -2.83 -3.12
N SER A 10 -18.96 -2.52 -3.50
CA SER A 10 -19.65 -3.27 -4.55
C SER A 10 -18.95 -3.14 -5.91
N ILE A 11 -18.40 -1.96 -6.21
CA ILE A 11 -17.66 -1.68 -7.44
C ILE A 11 -16.32 -2.44 -7.43
N HIS A 12 -15.62 -2.41 -6.31
CA HIS A 12 -14.27 -3.01 -6.20
C HIS A 12 -14.27 -4.51 -5.92
N LYS A 13 -15.36 -5.08 -5.41
CA LYS A 13 -15.44 -6.50 -5.00
C LYS A 13 -14.97 -7.49 -6.06
N LYS A 14 -15.39 -7.32 -7.31
CA LYS A 14 -14.99 -8.20 -8.42
C LYS A 14 -13.49 -8.11 -8.69
N ASN A 15 -12.93 -6.90 -8.66
CA ASN A 15 -11.52 -6.66 -8.90
C ASN A 15 -10.64 -7.19 -7.75
N ILE A 16 -11.08 -7.04 -6.50
CA ILE A 16 -10.41 -7.59 -5.32
C ILE A 16 -10.36 -9.11 -5.41
N LEU A 17 -11.49 -9.75 -5.68
CA LEU A 17 -11.56 -11.21 -5.85
C LEU A 17 -10.65 -11.71 -6.98
N PHE A 18 -10.70 -11.08 -8.15
CA PHE A 18 -9.89 -11.48 -9.29
C PHE A 18 -8.39 -11.37 -8.99
N THR A 19 -7.94 -10.26 -8.40
CA THR A 19 -6.52 -10.07 -8.02
C THR A 19 -6.10 -11.03 -6.92
N SER A 20 -6.96 -11.28 -5.93
CA SER A 20 -6.68 -12.27 -4.88
C SER A 20 -6.50 -13.68 -5.44
N ILE A 21 -7.32 -14.08 -6.43
CA ILE A 21 -7.17 -15.38 -7.11
C ILE A 21 -5.81 -15.46 -7.82
N ILE A 22 -5.39 -14.40 -8.52
CA ILE A 22 -4.07 -14.38 -9.21
C ILE A 22 -2.93 -14.51 -8.20
N ILE A 23 -2.99 -13.76 -7.10
CA ILE A 23 -1.96 -13.81 -6.04
C ILE A 23 -1.88 -15.21 -5.43
N VAL A 24 -3.04 -15.80 -5.10
CA VAL A 24 -3.10 -17.17 -4.57
C VAL A 24 -2.56 -18.18 -5.58
N ALA A 25 -2.86 -18.02 -6.87
CA ALA A 25 -2.32 -18.90 -7.92
C ALA A 25 -0.78 -18.82 -7.99
N ILE A 26 -0.21 -17.63 -7.90
CA ILE A 26 1.25 -17.45 -7.88
C ILE A 26 1.86 -18.13 -6.66
N TYR A 27 1.25 -17.97 -5.47
CA TYR A 27 1.74 -18.62 -4.26
C TYR A 27 1.63 -20.14 -4.32
N THR A 28 0.53 -20.67 -4.85
CA THR A 28 0.36 -22.13 -5.01
C THR A 28 1.35 -22.72 -5.99
N ILE A 29 1.64 -22.06 -7.12
CA ILE A 29 2.67 -22.49 -8.07
C ILE A 29 4.04 -22.51 -7.38
N SER A 30 4.40 -21.47 -6.65
CA SER A 30 5.65 -21.38 -5.90
C SER A 30 5.79 -22.53 -4.90
N LEU A 31 4.76 -22.85 -4.14
CA LEU A 31 4.76 -23.95 -3.17
C LEU A 31 4.83 -25.33 -3.85
N ILE A 32 4.15 -25.53 -5.00
CA ILE A 32 4.23 -26.77 -5.77
C ILE A 32 5.65 -26.96 -6.30
N CYS A 33 6.30 -25.94 -6.86
CA CYS A 33 7.67 -26.00 -7.32
C CYS A 33 8.63 -26.40 -6.18
N LEU A 34 8.39 -25.86 -4.99
CA LEU A 34 9.17 -26.16 -3.80
C LEU A 34 9.02 -27.63 -3.35
N CYS A 35 7.79 -28.17 -3.41
CA CYS A 35 7.55 -29.60 -3.14
C CYS A 35 8.21 -30.52 -4.18
N LEU A 36 8.17 -30.15 -5.46
CA LEU A 36 8.78 -30.93 -6.55
C LEU A 36 10.30 -30.95 -6.46
N ASN A 37 10.94 -29.87 -6.01
CA ASN A 37 12.39 -29.80 -5.83
C ASN A 37 12.91 -30.82 -4.81
N ASN A 38 12.10 -31.15 -3.79
CA ASN A 38 12.48 -32.17 -2.82
C ASN A 38 12.44 -33.60 -3.37
N VAL A 39 11.66 -33.82 -4.41
CA VAL A 39 11.51 -35.15 -5.04
C VAL A 39 12.56 -35.35 -6.15
N THR A 40 12.96 -34.26 -6.82
CA THR A 40 13.89 -34.29 -7.95
C THR A 40 15.17 -33.55 -7.58
N THR A 41 16.26 -34.26 -7.38
CA THR A 41 17.59 -33.72 -7.03
C THR A 41 18.35 -33.12 -8.25
N SER A 42 17.64 -32.56 -9.23
CA SER A 42 18.25 -31.93 -10.38
C SER A 42 18.57 -30.45 -10.18
N GLU A 43 19.78 -29.99 -10.52
CA GLU A 43 20.20 -28.58 -10.40
C GLU A 43 19.23 -27.63 -11.12
N ASN A 44 18.74 -27.99 -12.30
CA ASN A 44 17.79 -27.19 -13.07
C ASN A 44 16.46 -26.96 -12.33
N MET A 45 16.01 -27.89 -11.48
CA MET A 45 14.80 -27.74 -10.68
C MET A 45 15.05 -26.83 -9.48
N ALA A 46 16.25 -26.83 -8.91
CA ALA A 46 16.60 -25.91 -7.83
C ALA A 46 16.55 -24.44 -8.29
N ASP A 47 17.11 -24.14 -9.45
CA ASP A 47 17.05 -22.79 -10.02
C ASP A 47 15.62 -22.36 -10.35
N PHE A 48 14.83 -23.27 -10.92
CA PHE A 48 13.43 -23.00 -11.24
C PHE A 48 12.60 -22.70 -9.96
N THR A 49 12.81 -23.45 -8.90
CA THR A 49 12.13 -23.21 -7.61
C THR A 49 12.55 -21.90 -6.96
N ALA A 50 13.86 -21.55 -7.03
CA ALA A 50 14.37 -20.28 -6.52
C ALA A 50 13.72 -19.08 -7.22
N ILE A 51 13.55 -19.16 -8.55
CA ILE A 51 12.87 -18.12 -9.34
C ILE A 51 11.42 -17.95 -8.90
N TRP A 52 10.66 -19.04 -8.76
CA TRP A 52 9.24 -18.97 -8.36
C TRP A 52 9.07 -18.50 -6.93
N MET A 53 9.95 -18.87 -6.00
CA MET A 53 9.94 -18.33 -4.64
C MET A 53 10.24 -16.83 -4.63
N ALA A 54 11.22 -16.37 -5.41
CA ALA A 54 11.52 -14.95 -5.54
C ALA A 54 10.33 -14.16 -6.11
N ILE A 55 9.65 -14.69 -7.14
CA ILE A 55 8.42 -14.09 -7.69
C ILE A 55 7.34 -14.00 -6.61
N GLY A 56 7.10 -15.07 -5.86
CA GLY A 56 6.11 -15.08 -4.77
C GLY A 56 6.41 -14.02 -3.69
N LEU A 57 7.67 -13.88 -3.29
CA LEU A 57 8.09 -12.87 -2.33
C LEU A 57 7.95 -11.45 -2.86
N ILE A 58 8.35 -11.20 -4.12
CA ILE A 58 8.23 -9.87 -4.75
C ILE A 58 6.75 -9.49 -4.93
N VAL A 59 5.93 -10.40 -5.44
CA VAL A 59 4.49 -10.14 -5.62
C VAL A 59 3.80 -9.91 -4.28
N GLY A 60 4.18 -10.66 -3.25
CA GLY A 60 3.58 -10.52 -1.93
C GLY A 60 3.96 -9.22 -1.21
N SER A 61 5.23 -8.82 -1.27
CA SER A 61 5.73 -7.65 -0.56
C SER A 61 5.50 -6.35 -1.34
N ILE A 62 6.14 -6.25 -2.51
CA ILE A 62 6.15 -5.02 -3.32
C ILE A 62 4.89 -4.94 -4.19
N GLY A 63 4.50 -6.06 -4.81
CA GLY A 63 3.35 -6.12 -5.71
C GLY A 63 2.05 -5.76 -5.03
N ALA A 64 1.79 -6.29 -3.84
CA ALA A 64 0.59 -5.96 -3.07
C ALA A 64 0.48 -4.45 -2.78
N PHE A 65 1.59 -3.83 -2.40
CA PHE A 65 1.66 -2.40 -2.13
C PHE A 65 1.33 -1.56 -3.38
N PHE A 66 2.02 -1.81 -4.49
CA PHE A 66 1.83 -1.03 -5.72
C PHE A 66 0.50 -1.29 -6.41
N ILE A 67 -0.02 -2.52 -6.40
CA ILE A 67 -1.33 -2.86 -6.98
C ILE A 67 -2.43 -2.10 -6.24
N THR A 68 -2.41 -2.09 -4.92
CA THR A 68 -3.43 -1.40 -4.12
C THR A 68 -3.32 0.12 -4.22
N LEU A 69 -2.10 0.67 -4.23
CA LEU A 69 -1.89 2.09 -4.49
C LEU A 69 -2.39 2.51 -5.88
N GLY A 70 -2.07 1.73 -6.91
CA GLY A 70 -2.51 1.99 -8.27
C GLY A 70 -4.03 1.97 -8.42
N LYS A 71 -4.72 1.04 -7.77
CA LYS A 71 -6.18 0.98 -7.76
C LYS A 71 -6.81 2.11 -6.96
N GLY A 72 -6.28 2.41 -5.77
CA GLY A 72 -6.76 3.49 -4.94
C GLY A 72 -6.62 4.85 -5.63
N SER A 73 -5.47 5.12 -6.23
CA SER A 73 -5.24 6.34 -7.03
C SER A 73 -6.07 6.35 -8.32
N GLY A 74 -6.24 5.22 -8.99
CA GLY A 74 -7.12 5.07 -10.16
C GLY A 74 -8.56 5.43 -9.84
N SER A 75 -9.08 5.01 -8.69
CA SER A 75 -10.42 5.37 -8.24
C SER A 75 -10.57 6.88 -8.00
N MET A 76 -9.50 7.57 -7.58
CA MET A 76 -9.47 9.02 -7.44
C MET A 76 -9.41 9.72 -8.79
N ILE A 77 -8.64 9.21 -9.75
CA ILE A 77 -8.61 9.69 -11.14
C ILE A 77 -10.00 9.59 -11.76
N ASP A 78 -10.68 8.46 -11.60
CA ASP A 78 -12.03 8.24 -12.09
C ASP A 78 -13.03 9.27 -11.53
N LEU A 79 -12.90 9.59 -10.24
CA LEU A 79 -13.70 10.62 -9.59
C LEU A 79 -13.44 12.03 -10.16
N LEU A 80 -12.19 12.35 -10.46
CA LEU A 80 -11.77 13.69 -10.87
C LEU A 80 -11.98 13.96 -12.38
N TYR A 81 -11.82 12.93 -13.22
CA TYR A 81 -11.69 13.10 -14.66
C TYR A 81 -12.75 12.38 -15.50
N LYS A 82 -13.48 11.39 -14.94
CA LYS A 82 -14.55 10.69 -15.67
C LYS A 82 -15.93 11.26 -15.40
N ASP A 83 -16.86 11.01 -16.30
CA ASP A 83 -18.27 11.43 -16.18
C ASP A 83 -18.98 10.85 -14.95
N THR A 84 -18.52 9.69 -14.47
CA THR A 84 -18.96 9.11 -13.18
C THR A 84 -18.71 10.05 -12.00
N GLY A 85 -17.65 10.87 -12.07
CA GLY A 85 -17.38 11.90 -11.08
C GLY A 85 -18.42 13.03 -11.09
N LEU A 86 -18.98 13.36 -12.24
CA LEU A 86 -20.06 14.35 -12.35
C LEU A 86 -21.35 13.85 -11.68
N LEU A 87 -21.69 12.58 -11.85
CA LEU A 87 -22.84 11.97 -11.18
C LEU A 87 -22.64 11.93 -9.65
N MET A 88 -21.43 11.67 -9.18
CA MET A 88 -21.14 11.71 -7.74
C MET A 88 -21.22 13.13 -7.13
N LYS A 89 -21.00 14.18 -7.95
CA LYS A 89 -21.16 15.58 -7.52
C LYS A 89 -22.62 15.98 -7.31
N THR A 90 -23.56 15.30 -7.94
CA THR A 90 -24.99 15.56 -7.76
C THR A 90 -25.53 14.97 -6.42
N ILE A 91 -24.77 14.08 -5.80
CA ILE A 91 -25.13 13.52 -4.49
C ILE A 91 -24.58 14.46 -3.41
N PRO A 92 -25.40 14.94 -2.46
CA PRO A 92 -24.97 15.86 -1.39
C PRO A 92 -24.12 15.13 -0.34
N VAL A 93 -22.94 14.63 -0.74
CA VAL A 93 -21.98 13.96 0.12
C VAL A 93 -20.78 14.88 0.32
N ASN A 94 -20.40 15.09 1.59
CA ASN A 94 -19.21 15.86 1.96
C ASN A 94 -17.95 15.16 1.37
N SER A 95 -17.04 15.93 0.78
CA SER A 95 -15.77 15.46 0.19
C SER A 95 -14.93 14.62 1.14
N LEU A 96 -14.90 14.98 2.43
CA LEU A 96 -14.25 14.19 3.47
C LEU A 96 -14.76 12.74 3.49
N LYS A 97 -16.06 12.52 3.42
CA LYS A 97 -16.65 11.18 3.45
C LYS A 97 -16.35 10.39 2.17
N LEU A 98 -16.23 11.08 1.04
CA LEU A 98 -15.99 10.47 -0.25
C LEU A 98 -14.52 10.04 -0.37
N ILE A 99 -13.58 10.91 0.00
CA ILE A 99 -12.14 10.62 -0.05
C ILE A 99 -11.78 9.55 1.00
N SER A 100 -12.33 9.66 2.24
CA SER A 100 -12.11 8.64 3.26
C SER A 100 -12.63 7.27 2.84
N GLY A 101 -13.78 7.21 2.15
CA GLY A 101 -14.32 5.96 1.63
C GLY A 101 -13.33 5.24 0.69
N LYS A 102 -12.68 5.99 -0.19
CA LYS A 102 -11.69 5.44 -1.13
C LYS A 102 -10.43 4.97 -0.43
N ILE A 103 -9.92 5.75 0.52
CA ILE A 103 -8.72 5.37 1.32
C ILE A 103 -9.01 4.10 2.13
N ILE A 104 -10.17 4.01 2.78
CA ILE A 104 -10.55 2.86 3.59
C ILE A 104 -10.66 1.59 2.74
N ILE A 105 -11.23 1.67 1.54
CA ILE A 105 -11.37 0.49 0.68
C ILE A 105 -10.02 0.04 0.14
N SER A 106 -9.14 0.96 -0.30
CA SER A 106 -7.80 0.58 -0.71
C SER A 106 -6.97 0.00 0.45
N LEU A 107 -7.16 0.52 1.68
CA LEU A 107 -6.53 -0.03 2.87
C LEU A 107 -7.05 -1.45 3.20
N LEU A 108 -8.35 -1.69 3.10
CA LEU A 108 -8.93 -3.03 3.29
C LEU A 108 -8.38 -4.02 2.26
N GLU A 109 -8.29 -3.61 0.99
CA GLU A 109 -7.69 -4.43 -0.06
C GLU A 109 -6.22 -4.75 0.25
N PHE A 110 -5.46 -3.76 0.70
CA PHE A 110 -4.07 -3.93 1.11
C PHE A 110 -3.93 -4.93 2.27
N ILE A 111 -4.75 -4.80 3.32
CA ILE A 111 -4.76 -5.72 4.47
C ILE A 111 -5.05 -7.16 4.02
N ILE A 112 -5.99 -7.35 3.08
CA ILE A 112 -6.29 -8.69 2.54
C ILE A 112 -5.04 -9.29 1.87
N TYR A 113 -4.32 -8.52 1.05
CA TYR A 113 -3.12 -9.04 0.36
C TYR A 113 -1.96 -9.28 1.33
N VAL A 114 -1.79 -8.43 2.34
CA VAL A 114 -0.80 -8.66 3.41
C VAL A 114 -1.14 -9.92 4.21
N ALA A 115 -2.43 -10.18 4.49
CA ALA A 115 -2.86 -11.40 5.16
C ALA A 115 -2.56 -12.66 4.31
N LEU A 116 -2.84 -12.62 3.00
CA LEU A 116 -2.50 -13.71 2.07
C LEU A 116 -0.98 -13.95 2.03
N PHE A 117 -0.19 -12.89 2.00
CA PHE A 117 1.26 -12.98 2.04
C PHE A 117 1.79 -13.56 3.36
N SER A 118 1.19 -13.17 4.49
CA SER A 118 1.55 -13.73 5.80
C SER A 118 1.29 -15.24 5.89
N VAL A 119 0.16 -15.71 5.33
CA VAL A 119 -0.13 -17.14 5.23
C VAL A 119 0.90 -17.86 4.37
N TYR A 120 1.27 -17.29 3.22
CA TYR A 120 2.31 -17.85 2.36
C TYR A 120 3.66 -17.95 3.08
N LEU A 121 4.09 -16.89 3.79
CA LEU A 121 5.32 -16.91 4.59
C LEU A 121 5.28 -17.95 5.71
N CYS A 122 4.14 -18.10 6.40
CA CYS A 122 3.97 -19.15 7.43
C CYS A 122 4.18 -20.55 6.85
N ILE A 123 3.64 -20.83 5.66
CA ILE A 123 3.82 -22.13 4.99
C ILE A 123 5.28 -22.34 4.62
N LEU A 124 5.95 -21.31 4.07
CA LEU A 124 7.38 -21.40 3.72
C LEU A 124 8.25 -21.66 4.95
N THR A 125 8.00 -20.98 6.06
CA THR A 125 8.79 -21.14 7.31
C THR A 125 8.59 -22.54 7.93
N LEU A 126 7.36 -23.05 7.92
CA LEU A 126 7.07 -24.41 8.39
C LEU A 126 7.76 -25.46 7.51
N TYR A 127 7.75 -25.26 6.20
CA TYR A 127 8.44 -26.13 5.27
C TYR A 127 9.96 -26.13 5.47
N ALA A 128 10.56 -24.94 5.61
CA ALA A 128 12.01 -24.80 5.86
C ALA A 128 12.43 -25.46 7.19
N LYS A 129 11.62 -25.34 8.23
CA LYS A 129 11.87 -25.97 9.53
C LYS A 129 11.88 -27.50 9.44
N ASN A 130 11.00 -28.09 8.64
CA ASN A 130 10.92 -29.54 8.50
C ASN A 130 12.07 -30.16 7.68
N ASN A 131 12.62 -29.39 6.70
CA ASN A 131 13.60 -29.89 5.74
C ASN A 131 15.05 -29.48 6.03
N SER A 132 15.34 -28.88 7.20
CA SER A 132 16.69 -28.44 7.61
C SER A 132 17.40 -27.54 6.58
N SER A 133 16.69 -26.99 5.61
CA SER A 133 17.28 -26.09 4.65
C SER A 133 17.63 -24.77 5.34
N GLU A 134 18.92 -24.40 5.32
CA GLU A 134 19.45 -23.18 5.93
C GLU A 134 18.83 -21.87 5.37
N PHE A 135 17.99 -21.98 4.36
CA PHE A 135 17.51 -20.87 3.57
C PHE A 135 16.60 -19.86 4.28
N ILE A 136 15.91 -20.22 5.35
CA ILE A 136 15.08 -19.27 6.09
C ILE A 136 15.05 -19.62 7.58
N LYS A 137 16.14 -19.36 8.29
CA LYS A 137 16.06 -19.13 9.73
C LYS A 137 15.47 -17.73 9.98
N ILE A 138 14.24 -17.50 9.61
CA ILE A 138 13.48 -16.41 10.20
C ILE A 138 13.20 -16.91 11.63
N SER A 139 14.00 -16.43 12.58
CA SER A 139 13.75 -16.68 13.98
C SER A 139 12.44 -15.97 14.34
N LEU A 140 11.35 -16.70 14.30
CA LEU A 140 10.03 -16.26 14.81
C LEU A 140 10.06 -16.05 16.33
N SER A 141 11.25 -16.12 16.98
CA SER A 141 11.35 -16.27 18.42
C SER A 141 11.35 -14.98 19.22
N ASP A 142 11.62 -13.80 18.65
CA ASP A 142 12.03 -12.68 19.52
C ASP A 142 11.16 -11.42 19.45
N SER A 143 9.93 -11.48 19.47
CA SER A 143 8.94 -10.49 19.91
C SER A 143 7.79 -10.27 18.95
N MET A 144 6.62 -10.76 19.29
CA MET A 144 5.34 -10.38 18.69
C MET A 144 5.19 -8.85 18.57
N PHE A 145 5.89 -8.11 19.40
CA PHE A 145 5.84 -6.67 19.45
C PHE A 145 6.61 -6.00 18.30
N GLU A 146 7.73 -6.56 17.86
CA GLU A 146 8.48 -6.06 16.69
C GLU A 146 7.69 -6.29 15.40
N TYR A 147 7.07 -7.45 15.23
CA TYR A 147 6.20 -7.71 14.09
C TYR A 147 4.97 -6.79 14.08
N PHE A 148 4.39 -6.52 15.23
CA PHE A 148 3.29 -5.59 15.36
C PHE A 148 3.71 -4.16 15.00
N SER A 149 4.87 -3.71 15.47
CA SER A 149 5.40 -2.38 15.15
C SER A 149 5.69 -2.25 13.65
N LEU A 150 6.32 -3.26 13.04
CA LEU A 150 6.55 -3.30 11.59
C LEU A 150 5.23 -3.24 10.81
N PHE A 151 4.22 -3.98 11.24
CA PHE A 151 2.90 -3.97 10.62
C PHE A 151 2.25 -2.58 10.69
N CYS A 152 2.30 -1.93 11.85
CA CYS A 152 1.82 -0.54 12.01
C CYS A 152 2.54 0.43 11.09
N PHE A 153 3.86 0.30 10.94
CA PHE A 153 4.67 1.13 10.07
C PHE A 153 4.29 0.96 8.59
N VAL A 154 4.17 -0.27 8.13
CA VAL A 154 3.79 -0.57 6.74
C VAL A 154 2.39 -0.03 6.41
N ILE A 155 1.43 -0.14 7.34
CA ILE A 155 0.10 0.46 7.18
C ILE A 155 0.20 1.99 7.10
N THR A 156 1.00 2.60 7.95
CA THR A 156 1.16 4.07 7.99
C THR A 156 1.82 4.57 6.71
N LEU A 157 2.84 3.88 6.20
CA LEU A 157 3.45 4.17 4.91
C LEU A 157 2.45 4.06 3.75
N PHE A 158 1.60 3.04 3.77
CA PHE A 158 0.55 2.88 2.76
C PHE A 158 -0.44 4.04 2.77
N ILE A 159 -0.92 4.44 3.95
CA ILE A 159 -1.84 5.58 4.10
C ILE A 159 -1.17 6.87 3.65
N LEU A 160 0.10 7.09 3.99
CA LEU A 160 0.87 8.25 3.57
C LEU A 160 0.98 8.29 2.04
N ALA A 161 1.42 7.20 1.41
CA ALA A 161 1.54 7.13 -0.04
C ALA A 161 0.20 7.38 -0.75
N GLN A 162 -0.89 6.79 -0.24
CA GLN A 162 -2.23 6.99 -0.79
C GLN A 162 -2.71 8.44 -0.65
N THR A 163 -2.45 9.09 0.49
CA THR A 163 -2.82 10.50 0.70
C THR A 163 -2.01 11.45 -0.15
N VAL A 164 -0.70 11.20 -0.35
CA VAL A 164 0.17 11.95 -1.27
C VAL A 164 -0.35 11.88 -2.70
N LEU A 165 -0.69 10.68 -3.17
CA LEU A 165 -1.23 10.49 -4.52
C LEU A 165 -2.58 11.21 -4.70
N ASN A 166 -3.49 11.06 -3.75
CA ASN A 166 -4.80 11.73 -3.79
C ASN A 166 -4.66 13.24 -3.80
N PHE A 167 -3.73 13.79 -3.00
CA PHE A 167 -3.43 15.22 -2.97
C PHE A 167 -2.86 15.67 -4.33
N ALA A 168 -1.88 14.97 -4.88
CA ALA A 168 -1.26 15.32 -6.14
C ALA A 168 -2.26 15.34 -7.31
N PHE A 169 -3.17 14.35 -7.39
CA PHE A 169 -4.22 14.33 -8.41
C PHE A 169 -5.24 15.47 -8.23
N THR A 170 -5.65 15.75 -6.99
CA THR A 170 -6.61 16.83 -6.71
C THR A 170 -5.99 18.18 -7.01
N LEU A 171 -4.73 18.40 -6.64
CA LEU A 171 -3.98 19.61 -6.95
C LEU A 171 -3.85 19.81 -8.46
N SER A 172 -3.45 18.77 -9.19
CA SER A 172 -3.33 18.80 -10.64
C SER A 172 -4.66 19.20 -11.29
N LYS A 173 -5.78 18.63 -10.85
CA LYS A 173 -7.11 18.98 -11.39
C LYS A 173 -7.52 20.40 -11.05
N SER A 174 -7.08 20.96 -9.93
CA SER A 174 -7.39 22.34 -9.54
C SER A 174 -6.70 23.39 -10.44
N PHE A 175 -5.56 23.04 -11.04
CA PHE A 175 -4.79 23.93 -11.93
C PHE A 175 -5.06 23.70 -13.40
N ILE A 176 -5.27 22.45 -13.82
CA ILE A 176 -5.39 22.09 -15.24
C ILE A 176 -6.67 21.31 -15.51
N LYS A 177 -7.52 21.86 -16.39
CA LYS A 177 -8.71 21.17 -16.90
C LYS A 177 -8.37 20.05 -17.89
N ASN A 178 -7.21 20.16 -18.58
CA ASN A 178 -6.82 19.25 -19.66
C ASN A 178 -5.96 18.09 -19.12
N THR A 179 -6.34 16.86 -19.45
CA THR A 179 -5.70 15.63 -18.97
C THR A 179 -4.25 15.43 -19.45
N LYS A 180 -3.85 16.02 -20.59
CA LYS A 180 -2.51 15.81 -21.17
C LYS A 180 -1.36 16.34 -20.29
N TRP A 181 -1.55 17.45 -19.61
CA TRP A 181 -0.55 18.08 -18.75
C TRP A 181 -0.67 17.68 -17.29
N SER A 182 -1.76 17.02 -16.91
CA SER A 182 -2.01 16.65 -15.52
C SER A 182 -0.93 15.70 -14.96
N GLY A 183 -0.41 14.78 -15.77
CA GLY A 183 0.63 13.83 -15.35
C GLY A 183 1.94 14.49 -14.94
N ILE A 184 2.36 15.55 -15.64
CA ILE A 184 3.59 16.29 -15.29
C ILE A 184 3.42 16.99 -13.95
N ILE A 185 2.30 17.66 -13.72
CA ILE A 185 2.03 18.34 -12.44
C ILE A 185 1.95 17.32 -11.31
N VAL A 186 1.30 16.17 -11.51
CA VAL A 186 1.26 15.10 -10.52
C VAL A 186 2.67 14.65 -10.18
N GLY A 187 3.51 14.36 -11.19
CA GLY A 187 4.90 13.95 -10.98
C GLY A 187 5.73 14.98 -10.19
N VAL A 188 5.64 16.25 -10.59
CA VAL A 188 6.33 17.36 -9.90
C VAL A 188 5.84 17.50 -8.47
N THR A 189 4.52 17.44 -8.24
CA THR A 189 3.94 17.55 -6.88
C THR A 189 4.39 16.40 -6.00
N ILE A 190 4.38 15.16 -6.51
CA ILE A 190 4.86 13.98 -5.77
C ILE A 190 6.33 14.14 -5.41
N TYR A 191 7.17 14.58 -6.36
CA TYR A 191 8.58 14.80 -6.14
C TYR A 191 8.82 15.81 -4.99
N PHE A 192 8.17 16.98 -5.02
CA PHE A 192 8.31 17.99 -3.97
C PHE A 192 7.84 17.50 -2.60
N ILE A 193 6.71 16.80 -2.55
CA ILE A 193 6.20 16.26 -1.28
C ILE A 193 7.14 15.20 -0.73
N LEU A 194 7.62 14.27 -1.57
CA LEU A 194 8.56 13.25 -1.13
C LEU A 194 9.89 13.85 -0.66
N SER A 195 10.44 14.84 -1.39
CA SER A 195 11.64 15.56 -0.95
C SER A 195 11.43 16.22 0.41
N PHE A 196 10.29 16.88 0.60
CA PHE A 196 9.95 17.51 1.88
C PHE A 196 9.79 16.50 3.03
N ILE A 197 9.17 15.35 2.76
CA ILE A 197 9.05 14.26 3.73
C ILE A 197 10.43 13.72 4.11
N VAL A 198 11.32 13.52 3.13
CA VAL A 198 12.69 13.04 3.37
C VAL A 198 13.47 14.05 4.23
N GLU A 199 13.39 15.36 3.93
CA GLU A 199 14.05 16.40 4.72
C GLU A 199 13.54 16.44 6.17
N ILE A 200 12.22 16.42 6.37
CA ILE A 200 11.65 16.37 7.72
C ILE A 200 12.09 15.10 8.45
N THR A 201 12.08 13.97 7.76
CA THR A 201 12.46 12.68 8.36
C THR A 201 13.93 12.68 8.77
N SER A 202 14.83 13.19 7.93
CA SER A 202 16.25 13.30 8.27
C SER A 202 16.49 14.27 9.44
N ALA A 203 15.88 15.44 9.41
CA ALA A 203 16.02 16.42 10.49
C ALA A 203 15.45 15.90 11.83
N THR A 204 14.31 15.19 11.79
CA THR A 204 13.76 14.57 13.00
C THR A 204 14.63 13.43 13.49
N PHE A 205 15.21 12.62 12.59
CA PHE A 205 16.08 11.52 12.95
C PHE A 205 17.34 12.01 13.66
N ASP A 206 17.98 13.08 13.16
CA ASP A 206 19.15 13.69 13.79
C ASP A 206 18.85 14.21 15.21
N ILE A 207 17.71 14.89 15.39
CA ILE A 207 17.29 15.42 16.69
C ILE A 207 16.94 14.29 17.67
N ILE A 208 16.29 13.25 17.20
CA ILE A 208 15.81 12.14 18.01
C ILE A 208 16.98 11.25 18.42
N HIS A 209 17.88 10.92 17.50
CA HIS A 209 19.05 10.08 17.79
C HIS A 209 19.98 10.74 18.81
N PHE A 210 20.05 12.07 18.82
CA PHE A 210 20.78 12.83 19.83
C PHE A 210 20.15 12.74 21.22
N ASN A 211 18.80 12.78 21.31
CA ASN A 211 18.07 12.80 22.58
C ASN A 211 17.65 11.42 23.09
N PHE A 212 17.41 10.49 22.19
CA PHE A 212 16.90 9.14 22.50
C PHE A 212 17.70 8.10 21.70
N PRO A 213 18.74 7.50 22.30
CA PRO A 213 19.55 6.49 21.62
C PRO A 213 18.82 5.16 21.39
N ASP A 214 17.58 5.00 21.86
CA ASP A 214 16.79 3.79 21.72
C ASP A 214 16.10 3.75 20.33
N ASP A 215 16.54 2.83 19.46
CA ASP A 215 16.02 2.64 18.10
C ASP A 215 14.51 2.40 18.06
N PHE A 216 13.97 1.82 19.11
CA PHE A 216 12.54 1.53 19.22
C PHE A 216 11.70 2.80 19.38
N VAL A 217 12.14 3.75 20.22
CA VAL A 217 11.46 5.04 20.40
C VAL A 217 11.50 5.82 19.09
N ASN A 218 12.64 5.81 18.40
CA ASN A 218 12.83 6.47 17.12
C ASN A 218 11.83 5.97 16.07
N PHE A 219 11.59 4.68 16.04
CA PHE A 219 10.63 4.05 15.11
C PHE A 219 9.19 4.55 15.32
N TRP A 220 8.71 4.59 16.58
CA TRP A 220 7.36 5.06 16.89
C TRP A 220 7.15 6.55 16.62
N ILE A 221 8.19 7.35 16.80
CA ILE A 221 8.14 8.79 16.45
C ILE A 221 7.95 8.95 14.94
N LEU A 222 8.61 8.16 14.10
CA LEU A 222 8.39 8.17 12.66
C LEU A 222 6.96 7.77 12.28
N VAL A 223 6.39 6.76 12.93
CA VAL A 223 4.99 6.34 12.71
C VAL A 223 4.03 7.48 13.03
N ILE A 224 4.23 8.17 14.15
CA ILE A 224 3.43 9.33 14.55
C ILE A 224 3.57 10.48 13.54
N LEU A 225 4.80 10.81 13.15
CA LEU A 225 5.10 11.84 12.17
C LEU A 225 4.37 11.59 10.84
N PHE A 226 4.49 10.40 10.28
CA PHE A 226 3.85 10.03 9.02
C PHE A 226 2.32 10.04 9.12
N THR A 227 1.78 9.68 10.28
CA THR A 227 0.34 9.76 10.54
C THR A 227 -0.13 11.22 10.53
N ILE A 228 0.60 12.12 11.19
CA ILE A 228 0.28 13.56 11.21
C ILE A 228 0.32 14.14 9.80
N ILE A 229 1.39 13.88 9.02
CA ILE A 229 1.51 14.33 7.64
C ILE A 229 0.35 13.81 6.78
N SER A 230 -0.03 12.55 6.94
CA SER A 230 -1.16 11.94 6.21
C SER A 230 -2.49 12.64 6.52
N ILE A 231 -2.75 12.96 7.79
CA ILE A 231 -3.96 13.67 8.23
C ILE A 231 -3.99 15.08 7.63
N VAL A 232 -2.88 15.80 7.68
CA VAL A 232 -2.77 17.16 7.11
C VAL A 232 -3.03 17.14 5.60
N LEU A 233 -2.37 16.24 4.86
CA LEU A 233 -2.58 16.09 3.41
C LEU A 233 -4.02 15.71 3.08
N TYR A 234 -4.63 14.82 3.86
CA TYR A 234 -6.02 14.42 3.69
C TYR A 234 -6.99 15.61 3.85
N ILE A 235 -6.80 16.44 4.89
CA ILE A 235 -7.63 17.63 5.13
C ILE A 235 -7.48 18.63 3.98
N ILE A 236 -6.23 18.91 3.56
CA ILE A 236 -5.96 19.84 2.45
C ILE A 236 -6.58 19.32 1.15
N THR A 237 -6.47 18.02 0.87
CA THR A 237 -7.09 17.38 -0.31
C THR A 237 -8.59 17.60 -0.32
N SER A 238 -9.26 17.43 0.82
CA SER A 238 -10.71 17.64 0.93
C SER A 238 -11.12 19.09 0.69
N ILE A 239 -10.39 20.04 1.27
CA ILE A 239 -10.66 21.47 1.07
C ILE A 239 -10.44 21.87 -0.40
N LEU A 240 -9.39 21.39 -1.04
CA LEU A 240 -9.13 21.64 -2.46
C LEU A 240 -10.22 21.03 -3.34
N TYR A 241 -10.68 19.83 -3.03
CA TYR A 241 -11.76 19.18 -3.76
C TYR A 241 -13.04 20.00 -3.68
N ASP A 242 -13.45 20.45 -2.48
CA ASP A 242 -14.67 21.24 -2.29
C ASP A 242 -14.59 22.61 -2.99
N LYS A 243 -13.46 23.33 -2.86
CA LYS A 243 -13.36 24.71 -3.34
C LYS A 243 -13.05 24.86 -4.82
N LYS A 244 -12.32 23.92 -5.42
CA LYS A 244 -11.81 24.10 -6.78
C LYS A 244 -12.24 23.04 -7.78
N VAL A 245 -12.61 21.86 -7.32
CA VAL A 245 -13.03 20.76 -8.20
C VAL A 245 -14.54 20.71 -8.37
N ASN A 246 -15.30 21.18 -7.35
CA ASN A 246 -16.77 21.23 -7.41
C ASN A 246 -17.33 22.49 -8.12
N LEU A 247 -16.47 23.41 -8.57
CA LEU A 247 -16.84 24.56 -9.42
C LEU A 247 -16.64 24.19 -10.89
#